data_ab048fe17f6bd970b9e80644765004ad
#
_entry.id   ab048fe17f6bd970b9e80644765004ad
#
_cell.length_a   1.000
_cell.length_b   1.000
_cell.length_c   1.000
_cell.angle_alpha   90.00
_cell.angle_beta   90.00
_cell.angle_gamma   90.00
#
_symmetry.space_group_name_H-M   'P 1'
#
loop_
_entity.id
_entity.type
_entity.pdbx_description
1 polymer ?
#
loop_
_entity_poly.entity_id
_entity_poly.type
_entity_poly.pdbx_seq_one_letter_code
_entity_poly.pdbx_strand_id
1 'polypeptide(L)'
;MALGKPAPDLFIHVAKKMRVKPADCIVVEDSPAGVSAAHAAGMVPIGFIGGSHSGPHLGAHLTAAGARAVIADMRALKSTVVALRGF
;
A
#
# COMPACT_ATOMS: atom_id res chain seq x y z
N MET A 1 7.49 4.40 20.16
CA MET A 1 7.54 4.17 18.71
C MET A 1 6.67 5.17 17.97
N ALA A 2 7.17 5.77 16.95
CA ALA A 2 6.47 6.84 16.24
C ALA A 2 5.53 6.25 15.17
N LEU A 3 4.40 5.74 15.60
CA LEU A 3 3.46 5.05 14.70
C LEU A 3 2.72 5.97 13.75
N GLY A 4 2.68 7.28 14.02
CA GLY A 4 1.98 8.23 13.17
C GLY A 4 2.78 8.73 11.98
N LYS A 5 4.02 8.32 11.84
CA LYS A 5 4.89 8.77 10.75
C LYS A 5 5.14 7.65 9.76
N PRO A 6 5.36 7.97 8.47
CA PRO A 6 5.80 6.96 7.53
C PRO A 6 7.06 6.28 8.08
N ALA A 7 7.00 4.99 8.26
CA ALA A 7 8.07 4.21 8.86
C ALA A 7 8.36 2.98 8.00
N PRO A 8 9.16 3.14 6.93
CA PRO A 8 9.49 2.04 6.04
C PRO A 8 10.20 0.89 6.75
N ASP A 9 10.88 1.17 7.87
CA ASP A 9 11.65 0.17 8.60
C ASP A 9 10.82 -1.04 9.02
N LEU A 10 9.56 -0.81 9.42
CA LEU A 10 8.68 -1.92 9.81
C LEU A 10 8.40 -2.84 8.62
N PHE A 11 8.08 -2.25 7.47
CA PHE A 11 7.82 -3.03 6.26
C PHE A 11 9.07 -3.78 5.80
N ILE A 12 10.24 -3.13 5.85
CA ILE A 12 11.50 -3.76 5.49
C ILE A 12 11.80 -4.93 6.42
N HIS A 13 11.55 -4.75 7.72
CA HIS A 13 11.74 -5.81 8.71
C HIS A 13 10.85 -7.02 8.40
N VAL A 14 9.58 -6.79 8.08
CA VAL A 14 8.65 -7.87 7.74
C VAL A 14 9.11 -8.62 6.49
N ALA A 15 9.54 -7.90 5.46
CA ALA A 15 10.05 -8.53 4.23
C ALA A 15 11.25 -9.42 4.53
N LYS A 16 12.17 -8.95 5.38
CA LYS A 16 13.33 -9.73 5.80
C LYS A 16 12.92 -11.01 6.52
N LYS A 17 11.98 -10.89 7.46
CA LYS A 17 11.48 -12.04 8.22
C LYS A 17 10.83 -13.08 7.31
N MET A 18 10.12 -12.64 6.29
CA MET A 18 9.46 -13.52 5.34
C MET A 18 10.39 -13.98 4.22
N ARG A 19 11.62 -13.47 4.17
CA ARG A 19 12.63 -13.80 3.15
C ARG A 19 12.13 -13.50 1.74
N VAL A 20 11.49 -12.35 1.58
CA VAL A 20 11.03 -11.87 0.27
C VAL A 20 11.65 -10.50 0.00
N LYS A 21 11.81 -10.19 -1.28
CA LYS A 21 12.30 -8.86 -1.67
C LYS A 21 11.16 -7.86 -1.51
N PRO A 22 11.44 -6.64 -1.03
CA PRO A 22 10.42 -5.61 -0.94
C PRO A 22 9.67 -5.39 -2.26
N ALA A 23 10.36 -5.41 -3.39
CA ALA A 23 9.73 -5.22 -4.70
C ALA A 23 8.68 -6.30 -5.03
N ASP A 24 8.75 -7.45 -4.37
CA ASP A 24 7.79 -8.54 -4.55
C ASP A 24 6.64 -8.48 -3.53
N CYS A 25 6.65 -7.49 -2.65
CA CYS A 25 5.62 -7.35 -1.61
C CYS A 25 4.56 -6.36 -2.07
N ILE A 26 3.30 -6.73 -1.87
CA ILE A 26 2.16 -5.86 -2.08
C ILE A 26 1.58 -5.50 -0.73
N VAL A 27 1.35 -4.22 -0.51
CA VAL A 27 0.81 -3.70 0.76
C VAL A 27 -0.50 -2.99 0.45
N VAL A 28 -1.57 -3.39 1.12
CA VAL A 28 -2.86 -2.71 1.00
C VAL A 28 -3.01 -1.76 2.18
N GLU A 29 -3.20 -0.49 1.91
CA GLU A 29 -3.24 0.55 2.92
C GLU A 29 -4.37 1.54 2.67
N ASP A 30 -4.99 2.01 3.75
CA ASP A 30 -6.09 2.98 3.70
C ASP A 30 -5.68 4.39 4.14
N SER A 31 -4.41 4.60 4.42
CA SER A 31 -3.92 5.93 4.82
C SER A 31 -2.75 6.37 3.95
N PRO A 32 -2.64 7.68 3.68
CA PRO A 32 -1.48 8.20 2.95
C PRO A 32 -0.15 7.88 3.64
N ALA A 33 -0.11 7.93 4.97
CA ALA A 33 1.11 7.61 5.71
C ALA A 33 1.56 6.17 5.49
N GLY A 34 0.60 5.22 5.52
CA GLY A 34 0.89 3.81 5.27
C GLY A 34 1.36 3.56 3.84
N VAL A 35 0.69 4.19 2.87
CA VAL A 35 1.09 4.09 1.45
C VAL A 35 2.50 4.65 1.27
N SER A 36 2.78 5.82 1.85
CA SER A 36 4.09 6.44 1.75
C SER A 36 5.19 5.56 2.37
N ALA A 37 4.90 4.94 3.52
CA ALA A 37 5.86 4.05 4.17
C ALA A 37 6.14 2.80 3.32
N ALA A 38 5.10 2.19 2.74
CA ALA A 38 5.27 1.04 1.86
C ALA A 38 6.07 1.41 0.61
N HIS A 39 5.77 2.56 0.03
CA HIS A 39 6.50 3.06 -1.13
C HIS A 39 7.98 3.28 -0.79
N ALA A 40 8.26 3.93 0.35
CA ALA A 40 9.63 4.17 0.79
C ALA A 40 10.40 2.87 1.10
N ALA A 41 9.68 1.81 1.48
CA ALA A 41 10.28 0.50 1.71
C ALA A 41 10.58 -0.27 0.41
N GLY A 42 10.21 0.29 -0.74
CA GLY A 42 10.41 -0.38 -2.03
C GLY A 42 9.33 -1.41 -2.36
N MET A 43 8.23 -1.40 -1.62
CA MET A 43 7.10 -2.30 -1.85
C MET A 43 6.09 -1.68 -2.81
N VAL A 44 5.10 -2.45 -3.23
CA VAL A 44 4.03 -2.00 -4.13
C VAL A 44 2.79 -1.68 -3.30
N PRO A 45 2.46 -0.39 -3.08
CA PRO A 45 1.28 -0.05 -2.30
C PRO A 45 0.04 -0.01 -3.16
N ILE A 46 -1.05 -0.59 -2.64
CA ILE A 46 -2.39 -0.47 -3.19
C ILE A 46 -3.22 0.29 -2.17
N GLY A 47 -3.84 1.39 -2.58
CA GLY A 47 -4.70 2.17 -1.72
C GLY A 47 -6.08 1.54 -1.62
N PHE A 48 -6.63 1.50 -0.41
CA PHE A 48 -7.97 0.99 -0.17
C PHE A 48 -8.88 2.12 0.32
N ILE A 49 -9.97 2.36 -0.39
CA ILE A 49 -10.91 3.42 -0.06
C ILE A 49 -12.29 2.90 0.37
N GLY A 50 -12.41 1.60 0.59
CA GLY A 50 -13.68 0.98 0.99
C GLY A 50 -14.01 1.09 2.47
N GLY A 51 -13.16 1.74 3.27
CA GLY A 51 -13.39 1.91 4.70
C GLY A 51 -14.48 2.94 5.01
N SER A 52 -15.05 2.85 6.20
CA SER A 52 -16.15 3.72 6.62
C SER A 52 -15.75 5.18 6.78
N HIS A 53 -14.46 5.47 6.89
CA HIS A 53 -13.96 6.83 7.04
C HIS A 53 -13.38 7.42 5.75
N SER A 54 -13.62 6.77 4.63
CA SER A 54 -13.12 7.26 3.34
C SER A 54 -13.85 8.54 2.94
N GLY A 55 -13.11 9.61 2.75
CA GLY A 55 -13.64 10.86 2.24
C GLY A 55 -13.53 10.91 0.71
N PRO A 56 -14.13 11.96 0.08
CA PRO A 56 -14.16 12.06 -1.38
C PRO A 56 -12.78 12.23 -2.02
N HIS A 57 -11.80 12.65 -1.25
CA HIS A 57 -10.45 12.90 -1.77
C HIS A 57 -9.42 11.86 -1.37
N LEU A 58 -9.84 10.82 -0.66
CA LEU A 58 -8.89 9.83 -0.14
C LEU A 58 -8.13 9.14 -1.27
N GLY A 59 -8.83 8.73 -2.33
CA GLY A 59 -8.18 8.07 -3.46
C GLY A 59 -7.05 8.90 -4.06
N ALA A 60 -7.30 10.20 -4.24
CA ALA A 60 -6.29 11.12 -4.76
C ALA A 60 -5.11 11.25 -3.79
N HIS A 61 -5.38 11.30 -2.47
CA HIS A 61 -4.32 11.38 -1.47
C HIS A 61 -3.46 10.12 -1.45
N LEU A 62 -4.08 8.95 -1.59
CA LEU A 62 -3.35 7.68 -1.62
C LEU A 62 -2.47 7.59 -2.88
N THR A 63 -3.01 8.02 -4.01
CA THR A 63 -2.25 8.05 -5.26
C THR A 63 -1.06 9.02 -5.14
N ALA A 64 -1.27 10.20 -4.58
CA ALA A 64 -0.20 11.17 -4.38
C ALA A 64 0.88 10.64 -3.44
N ALA A 65 0.52 9.80 -2.47
CA ALA A 65 1.48 9.20 -1.53
C ALA A 65 2.28 8.05 -2.16
N GLY A 66 1.88 7.55 -3.33
CA GLY A 66 2.62 6.52 -4.04
C GLY A 66 1.85 5.26 -4.35
N ALA A 67 0.53 5.22 -4.09
CA ALA A 67 -0.26 4.04 -4.42
C ALA A 67 -0.23 3.77 -5.93
N ARG A 68 0.04 2.53 -6.29
CA ARG A 68 0.09 2.09 -7.69
C ARG A 68 -1.30 1.87 -8.26
N ALA A 69 -2.26 1.61 -7.40
CA ALA A 69 -3.67 1.47 -7.74
C ALA A 69 -4.49 1.79 -6.51
N VAL A 70 -5.77 2.09 -6.72
CA VAL A 70 -6.71 2.35 -5.63
C VAL A 70 -7.92 1.45 -5.85
N ILE A 71 -8.32 0.71 -4.84
CA ILE A 71 -9.47 -0.18 -4.88
C ILE A 71 -10.49 0.22 -3.82
N ALA A 72 -11.76 0.06 -4.12
CA ALA A 72 -12.85 0.32 -3.18
C ALA A 72 -13.42 -0.96 -2.58
N ASP A 73 -13.06 -2.11 -3.11
CA ASP A 73 -13.57 -3.41 -2.71
C ASP A 73 -12.44 -4.42 -2.76
N MET A 74 -12.24 -5.16 -1.68
CA MET A 74 -11.18 -6.16 -1.60
C MET A 74 -11.34 -7.28 -2.63
N ARG A 75 -12.54 -7.46 -3.19
CA ARG A 75 -12.74 -8.43 -4.26
C ARG A 75 -11.99 -8.06 -5.54
N ALA A 76 -11.63 -6.79 -5.69
CA ALA A 76 -10.84 -6.33 -6.83
C ALA A 76 -9.33 -6.57 -6.66
N LEU A 77 -8.89 -7.04 -5.49
CA LEU A 77 -7.47 -7.13 -5.18
C LEU A 77 -6.73 -8.07 -6.14
N LYS A 78 -7.26 -9.24 -6.38
CA LYS A 78 -6.59 -10.23 -7.23
C LYS A 78 -6.37 -9.70 -8.65
N SER A 79 -7.41 -9.16 -9.27
CA SER A 79 -7.30 -8.63 -10.63
C SER A 79 -6.37 -7.42 -10.70
N THR A 80 -6.37 -6.59 -9.65
CA THR A 80 -5.47 -5.44 -9.56
C THR A 80 -4.01 -5.89 -9.47
N VAL A 81 -3.72 -6.88 -8.63
CA VAL A 81 -2.36 -7.42 -8.49
C VAL A 81 -1.88 -8.02 -9.82
N VAL A 82 -2.75 -8.78 -10.49
CA VAL A 82 -2.41 -9.36 -11.80
C VAL A 82 -2.08 -8.26 -12.81
N ALA A 83 -2.90 -7.20 -12.86
CA ALA A 83 -2.66 -6.09 -13.78
C ALA A 83 -1.34 -5.38 -13.51
N LEU A 84 -1.02 -5.14 -12.23
CA LEU A 84 0.22 -4.47 -11.85
C LEU A 84 1.45 -5.30 -12.14
N ARG A 85 1.35 -6.61 -12.07
CA ARG A 85 2.49 -7.50 -12.32
C ARG A 85 2.63 -7.95 -13.77
N GLY A 86 1.65 -7.65 -14.60
CA GLY A 86 1.72 -7.98 -16.01
C GLY A 86 1.49 -9.46 -16.33
N PHE A 87 0.82 -10.17 -15.45
CA PHE A 87 0.51 -11.59 -15.67
C PHE A 87 -0.75 -11.78 -16.49
#